data_de5d93d1d45d4adeba5c858b02c3b963
#
_entry.id   de5d93d1d45d4adeba5c858b02c3b963
#
_cell.length_a   1.000
_cell.length_b   1.000
_cell.length_c   1.000
_cell.angle_alpha   90.00
_cell.angle_beta   90.00
_cell.angle_gamma   90.00
#
_symmetry.space_group_name_H-M   'P 1'
#
loop_
_entity.id
_entity.type
_entity.pdbx_description
1 polymer ?
#
loop_
_entity_poly.entity_id
_entity_poly.type
_entity_poly.pdbx_seq_one_letter_code
_entity_poly.pdbx_strand_id
1 'polypeptide(L)'
;MLTINEIKTFIDSDKASRKKQLARIGQRYYDGEHDIKKYRIFFINADGVLKEDLTRSNIRISHPFFKILADQEAQYILSSKEPLFNSDIPELQTRLDEYFNNNDDFNSELYYVVVGSIVKGFDFFYAYKNSKGMTSFQCADSLGVVEVRENETDDGCEYVIFYYIDRIGKDMQLITRIEVWGANNTTFYIQDSNGKIVLDKQKKVNPRPHILYTQDGDEYTYFDDFGQIPFIRLDNNKKQQSGLKPIKDLIDDYDLMACGLSNNIQDTNESLYVVKGFEGDNLDELMVNIKAKKHIGVGEDGDVEIKTVDIPVEARKTKMEADKESIFYFGMGVNTSGLKDTGATVSVAVKSAYADLDLKCEGFNKGFKKFLRKLLDLVLKEINEVDGTAYTQQDVYFNLDREIITNEQEKAQIRLIEAQEQQTRITTILNTSAQFGNELTMQMLCEAYDLDYDELKDKFPEQDEGGEDPFKVQSALNAVETEEPDGGGVIE
;
A
#
# COMPACT_ATOMS: atom_id res chain seq x y z
N MET A 1 -25.25 -26.29 10.36
CA MET A 1 -24.38 -26.61 9.20
C MET A 1 -25.11 -26.14 7.95
N LEU A 2 -24.43 -25.40 7.08
CA LEU A 2 -25.02 -24.89 5.83
C LEU A 2 -25.26 -26.04 4.82
N THR A 3 -26.37 -25.99 4.12
CA THR A 3 -26.64 -26.88 2.98
C THR A 3 -25.86 -26.43 1.73
N ILE A 4 -25.64 -27.32 0.80
CA ILE A 4 -24.93 -26.99 -0.47
C ILE A 4 -25.63 -25.87 -1.23
N ASN A 5 -26.96 -25.81 -1.20
CA ASN A 5 -27.74 -24.77 -1.88
C ASN A 5 -27.52 -23.39 -1.19
N GLU A 6 -27.50 -23.35 0.14
CA GLU A 6 -27.20 -22.14 0.90
C GLU A 6 -25.78 -21.65 0.61
N ILE A 7 -24.79 -22.54 0.65
CA ILE A 7 -23.39 -22.21 0.32
C ILE A 7 -23.31 -21.54 -1.07
N LYS A 8 -23.95 -22.16 -2.07
CA LYS A 8 -24.00 -21.61 -3.43
C LYS A 8 -24.68 -20.24 -3.47
N THR A 9 -25.81 -20.10 -2.80
CA THR A 9 -26.57 -18.84 -2.76
C THR A 9 -25.74 -17.72 -2.11
N PHE A 10 -25.06 -17.99 -0.99
CA PHE A 10 -24.20 -17.01 -0.33
C PHE A 10 -23.03 -16.59 -1.23
N ILE A 11 -22.35 -17.53 -1.88
CA ILE A 11 -21.24 -17.25 -2.79
C ILE A 11 -21.72 -16.38 -3.97
N ASP A 12 -22.84 -16.77 -4.60
CA ASP A 12 -23.36 -16.07 -5.79
C ASP A 12 -23.87 -14.67 -5.43
N SER A 13 -24.56 -14.52 -4.29
CA SER A 13 -25.03 -13.22 -3.76
C SER A 13 -23.85 -12.30 -3.42
N ASP A 14 -22.84 -12.82 -2.71
CA ASP A 14 -21.64 -12.05 -2.37
C ASP A 14 -20.87 -11.61 -3.62
N LYS A 15 -20.69 -12.51 -4.59
CA LYS A 15 -20.06 -12.18 -5.90
C LYS A 15 -20.80 -11.06 -6.63
N ALA A 16 -22.13 -11.04 -6.55
CA ALA A 16 -22.98 -10.02 -7.17
C ALA A 16 -23.06 -8.72 -6.36
N SER A 17 -22.64 -8.73 -5.10
CA SER A 17 -22.69 -7.56 -4.22
C SER A 17 -21.89 -6.38 -4.78
N ARG A 18 -22.40 -5.16 -4.57
CA ARG A 18 -21.70 -3.94 -5.00
C ARG A 18 -20.32 -3.81 -4.35
N LYS A 19 -20.18 -4.25 -3.10
CA LYS A 19 -18.92 -4.25 -2.35
C LYS A 19 -17.85 -5.07 -3.09
N LYS A 20 -18.17 -6.32 -3.48
CA LYS A 20 -17.25 -7.19 -4.21
C LYS A 20 -16.96 -6.71 -5.64
N GLN A 21 -17.96 -6.10 -6.30
CA GLN A 21 -17.73 -5.50 -7.61
C GLN A 21 -16.72 -4.35 -7.53
N LEU A 22 -16.83 -3.47 -6.53
CA LEU A 22 -15.88 -2.38 -6.32
C LEU A 22 -14.48 -2.91 -5.92
N ALA A 23 -14.43 -3.95 -5.09
CA ALA A 23 -13.17 -4.61 -4.72
C ALA A 23 -12.45 -5.19 -5.96
N ARG A 24 -13.18 -5.85 -6.88
CA ARG A 24 -12.59 -6.34 -8.14
C ARG A 24 -12.10 -5.20 -9.05
N ILE A 25 -12.78 -4.07 -9.06
CA ILE A 25 -12.30 -2.90 -9.81
C ILE A 25 -11.00 -2.39 -9.21
N GLY A 26 -10.91 -2.27 -7.88
CA GLY A 26 -9.67 -1.91 -7.19
C GLY A 26 -8.53 -2.86 -7.53
N GLN A 27 -8.75 -4.17 -7.45
CA GLN A 27 -7.75 -5.17 -7.80
C GLN A 27 -7.29 -5.04 -9.27
N ARG A 28 -8.21 -4.92 -10.22
CA ARG A 28 -7.86 -4.74 -11.64
C ARG A 28 -6.97 -3.52 -11.89
N TYR A 29 -7.29 -2.38 -11.25
CA TYR A 29 -6.50 -1.16 -11.40
C TYR A 29 -5.13 -1.29 -10.75
N TYR A 30 -5.02 -1.99 -9.64
CA TYR A 30 -3.74 -2.33 -9.02
C TYR A 30 -2.88 -3.22 -9.92
N ASP A 31 -3.50 -4.19 -10.60
CA ASP A 31 -2.85 -5.10 -11.55
C ASP A 31 -2.57 -4.46 -12.93
N GLY A 32 -2.91 -3.18 -13.13
CA GLY A 32 -2.74 -2.47 -14.40
C GLY A 32 -3.79 -2.81 -15.47
N GLU A 33 -4.86 -3.50 -15.10
CA GLU A 33 -5.99 -3.85 -15.98
C GLU A 33 -7.08 -2.77 -15.96
N HIS A 34 -6.70 -1.55 -16.33
CA HIS A 34 -7.58 -0.37 -16.35
C HIS A 34 -8.67 -0.48 -17.43
N ASP A 35 -9.70 0.35 -17.31
CA ASP A 35 -10.81 0.38 -18.25
C ASP A 35 -10.36 0.80 -19.67
N ILE A 36 -9.27 1.55 -19.81
CA ILE A 36 -8.65 1.89 -21.11
C ILE A 36 -8.30 0.65 -21.96
N LYS A 37 -7.97 -0.49 -21.34
CA LYS A 37 -7.69 -1.75 -22.06
C LYS A 37 -8.87 -2.25 -22.88
N LYS A 38 -10.08 -1.85 -22.51
CA LYS A 38 -11.34 -2.22 -23.17
C LYS A 38 -11.86 -1.14 -24.11
N TYR A 39 -11.17 0.02 -24.17
CA TYR A 39 -11.59 1.14 -24.98
C TYR A 39 -11.60 0.77 -26.47
N ARG A 40 -12.65 1.19 -27.20
CA ARG A 40 -12.83 1.02 -28.64
C ARG A 40 -13.24 2.33 -29.26
N ILE A 41 -12.76 2.59 -30.46
CA ILE A 41 -13.13 3.74 -31.27
C ILE A 41 -14.25 3.32 -32.20
N PHE A 42 -15.33 4.08 -32.26
CA PHE A 42 -16.46 3.81 -33.13
C PHE A 42 -16.74 4.98 -34.05
N PHE A 43 -17.29 4.69 -35.21
CA PHE A 43 -17.82 5.68 -36.13
C PHE A 43 -19.19 5.25 -36.64
N ILE A 44 -19.97 6.24 -37.12
CA ILE A 44 -21.24 5.98 -37.77
C ILE A 44 -21.00 5.91 -39.27
N ASN A 45 -21.33 4.77 -39.89
CA ASN A 45 -21.18 4.59 -41.34
C ASN A 45 -22.30 5.35 -42.12
N ALA A 46 -22.21 5.29 -43.44
CA ALA A 46 -23.17 5.98 -44.34
C ALA A 46 -24.63 5.51 -44.14
N ASP A 47 -24.83 4.30 -43.62
CA ASP A 47 -26.17 3.72 -43.33
C ASP A 47 -26.67 4.08 -41.93
N GLY A 48 -25.96 4.93 -41.19
CA GLY A 48 -26.33 5.33 -39.81
C GLY A 48 -26.03 4.25 -38.75
N VAL A 49 -25.26 3.21 -39.08
CA VAL A 49 -24.90 2.11 -38.15
C VAL A 49 -23.58 2.38 -37.48
N LEU A 50 -23.55 2.23 -36.15
CA LEU A 50 -22.33 2.31 -35.35
C LEU A 50 -21.42 1.09 -35.65
N LYS A 51 -20.19 1.37 -36.12
CA LYS A 51 -19.14 0.35 -36.38
C LYS A 51 -17.84 0.68 -35.67
N GLU A 52 -17.09 -0.34 -35.25
CA GLU A 52 -15.75 -0.15 -34.71
C GLU A 52 -14.81 0.33 -35.81
N ASP A 53 -14.04 1.38 -35.53
CA ASP A 53 -13.05 1.93 -36.44
C ASP A 53 -11.74 1.17 -36.29
N LEU A 54 -11.46 0.29 -37.23
CA LEU A 54 -10.22 -0.48 -37.29
C LEU A 54 -9.13 0.21 -38.12
N THR A 55 -9.43 1.38 -38.71
CA THR A 55 -8.48 2.13 -39.55
C THR A 55 -7.62 3.10 -38.74
N ARG A 56 -8.11 3.56 -37.59
CA ARG A 56 -7.37 4.42 -36.66
C ARG A 56 -6.52 3.62 -35.70
N SER A 57 -5.41 4.20 -35.30
CA SER A 57 -4.61 3.69 -34.19
C SER A 57 -5.44 3.64 -32.90
N ASN A 58 -5.35 2.54 -32.18
CA ASN A 58 -6.03 2.37 -30.90
C ASN A 58 -5.07 1.79 -29.86
N ILE A 59 -4.04 2.57 -29.53
CA ILE A 59 -3.06 2.28 -28.49
C ILE A 59 -3.76 2.39 -27.13
N ARG A 60 -3.55 1.40 -26.28
CA ARG A 60 -4.22 1.29 -24.97
C ARG A 60 -3.20 0.95 -23.91
N ILE A 61 -2.67 1.98 -23.26
CA ILE A 61 -1.65 1.88 -22.20
C ILE A 61 -2.29 2.33 -20.90
N SER A 62 -2.19 1.51 -19.88
CA SER A 62 -2.58 1.86 -18.51
C SER A 62 -1.39 2.44 -17.75
N HIS A 63 -1.62 3.46 -16.94
CA HIS A 63 -0.61 4.09 -16.10
C HIS A 63 -0.90 3.72 -14.62
N PRO A 64 -0.09 2.88 -13.97
CA PRO A 64 -0.43 2.24 -12.69
C PRO A 64 -0.25 3.19 -11.49
N PHE A 65 -0.84 4.38 -11.52
CA PHE A 65 -0.81 5.34 -10.41
C PHE A 65 -1.36 4.76 -9.13
N PHE A 66 -2.47 4.00 -9.22
CA PHE A 66 -3.09 3.42 -8.04
C PHE A 66 -2.17 2.40 -7.36
N LYS A 67 -1.42 1.61 -8.13
CA LYS A 67 -0.42 0.70 -7.57
C LYS A 67 0.64 1.46 -6.78
N ILE A 68 1.18 2.54 -7.36
CA ILE A 68 2.20 3.37 -6.70
C ILE A 68 1.66 3.92 -5.38
N LEU A 69 0.45 4.48 -5.39
CA LEU A 69 -0.18 5.08 -4.22
C LEU A 69 -0.51 4.05 -3.12
N ALA A 70 -1.00 2.87 -3.51
CA ALA A 70 -1.33 1.80 -2.56
C ALA A 70 -0.07 1.19 -1.92
N ASP A 71 0.97 0.94 -2.72
CA ASP A 71 2.24 0.42 -2.22
C ASP A 71 2.94 1.46 -1.30
N GLN A 72 2.89 2.75 -1.66
CA GLN A 72 3.43 3.84 -0.85
C GLN A 72 2.72 3.95 0.50
N GLU A 73 1.39 3.90 0.51
CA GLU A 73 0.58 3.92 1.73
C GLU A 73 0.90 2.73 2.64
N ALA A 74 0.91 1.51 2.08
CA ALA A 74 1.19 0.29 2.84
C ALA A 74 2.61 0.28 3.43
N GLN A 75 3.62 0.68 2.63
CA GLN A 75 5.00 0.80 3.11
C GLN A 75 5.13 1.84 4.21
N TYR A 76 4.43 2.97 4.08
CA TYR A 76 4.48 4.04 5.09
C TYR A 76 3.79 3.64 6.40
N ILE A 77 2.65 2.91 6.34
CA ILE A 77 1.99 2.36 7.53
C ILE A 77 2.92 1.43 8.32
N LEU A 78 3.74 0.64 7.62
CA LEU A 78 4.62 -0.38 8.20
C LEU A 78 6.08 0.07 8.31
N SER A 79 6.37 1.38 8.26
CA SER A 79 7.73 1.91 8.19
C SER A 79 8.41 2.12 9.55
N SER A 80 7.77 1.73 10.67
CA SER A 80 8.36 1.89 12.00
C SER A 80 9.70 1.17 12.13
N LYS A 81 10.67 1.79 12.82
CA LYS A 81 11.92 1.13 13.24
C LYS A 81 11.73 0.28 14.48
N GLU A 82 10.85 0.75 15.35
CA GLU A 82 10.54 0.05 16.57
C GLU A 82 9.63 -1.15 16.30
N PRO A 83 9.74 -2.23 17.07
CA PRO A 83 8.86 -3.38 16.93
C PRO A 83 7.38 -2.97 16.98
N LEU A 84 6.53 -3.68 16.21
CA LEU A 84 5.10 -3.37 16.16
C LEU A 84 4.39 -3.78 17.46
N PHE A 85 4.75 -4.93 18.04
CA PHE A 85 4.19 -5.47 19.27
C PHE A 85 5.20 -5.34 20.39
N ASN A 86 4.85 -4.60 21.44
CA ASN A 86 5.75 -4.32 22.57
C ASN A 86 5.08 -4.60 23.91
N SER A 87 5.89 -5.01 24.89
CA SER A 87 5.49 -5.23 26.27
C SER A 87 6.62 -4.82 27.21
N ASP A 88 6.25 -4.30 28.39
CA ASP A 88 7.20 -4.01 29.47
C ASP A 88 7.61 -5.28 30.25
N ILE A 89 6.97 -6.43 29.95
CA ILE A 89 7.26 -7.73 30.57
C ILE A 89 8.24 -8.48 29.66
N PRO A 90 9.51 -8.72 30.08
CA PRO A 90 10.56 -9.27 29.22
C PRO A 90 10.22 -10.67 28.65
N GLU A 91 9.58 -11.53 29.46
CA GLU A 91 9.17 -12.87 29.03
C GLU A 91 8.10 -12.81 27.94
N LEU A 92 7.12 -11.90 28.11
CA LEU A 92 6.09 -11.68 27.09
C LEU A 92 6.68 -11.05 25.84
N GLN A 93 7.61 -10.07 25.96
CA GLN A 93 8.28 -9.47 24.80
C GLN A 93 9.00 -10.53 23.97
N THR A 94 9.71 -11.46 24.61
CA THR A 94 10.40 -12.56 23.89
C THR A 94 9.40 -13.40 23.07
N ARG A 95 8.22 -13.68 23.64
CA ARG A 95 7.16 -14.39 22.90
C ARG A 95 6.58 -13.58 21.76
N LEU A 96 6.31 -12.28 21.97
CA LEU A 96 5.81 -11.39 20.93
C LEU A 96 6.79 -11.28 19.77
N ASP A 97 8.09 -11.26 20.06
CA ASP A 97 9.13 -11.26 19.03
C ASP A 97 9.12 -12.54 18.21
N GLU A 98 8.91 -13.69 18.85
CA GLU A 98 8.87 -14.99 18.17
C GLU A 98 7.63 -15.12 17.25
N TYR A 99 6.45 -14.66 17.71
CA TYR A 99 5.22 -14.77 16.92
C TYR A 99 5.07 -13.71 15.85
N PHE A 100 5.56 -12.47 16.10
CA PHE A 100 5.28 -11.29 15.29
C PHE A 100 6.54 -10.56 14.79
N ASN A 101 7.29 -9.91 15.70
CA ASN A 101 8.30 -8.92 15.32
C ASN A 101 9.47 -9.52 14.52
N ASN A 102 9.99 -10.67 14.92
CA ASN A 102 11.10 -11.38 14.28
C ASN A 102 10.62 -12.50 13.35
N ASN A 103 9.35 -12.50 12.96
CA ASN A 103 8.76 -13.49 12.08
C ASN A 103 8.58 -12.91 10.66
N ASP A 104 9.51 -13.24 9.77
CA ASP A 104 9.49 -12.75 8.38
C ASP A 104 8.24 -13.18 7.60
N ASP A 105 7.71 -14.38 7.88
CA ASP A 105 6.48 -14.85 7.25
C ASP A 105 5.30 -13.99 7.69
N PHE A 106 5.20 -13.68 8.99
CA PHE A 106 4.16 -12.79 9.50
C PHE A 106 4.27 -11.38 8.91
N ASN A 107 5.48 -10.81 8.89
CA ASN A 107 5.71 -9.46 8.36
C ASN A 107 5.36 -9.37 6.87
N SER A 108 5.69 -10.40 6.12
CA SER A 108 5.35 -10.51 4.68
C SER A 108 3.83 -10.58 4.47
N GLU A 109 3.14 -11.45 5.20
CA GLU A 109 1.69 -11.61 5.13
C GLU A 109 0.96 -10.35 5.62
N LEU A 110 1.49 -9.67 6.67
CA LEU A 110 0.96 -8.40 7.16
C LEU A 110 1.00 -7.32 6.08
N TYR A 111 2.10 -7.22 5.34
CA TYR A 111 2.19 -6.31 4.21
C TYR A 111 1.11 -6.61 3.15
N TYR A 112 0.93 -7.88 2.79
CA TYR A 112 -0.08 -8.27 1.79
C TYR A 112 -1.51 -7.98 2.22
N VAL A 113 -1.87 -8.21 3.49
CA VAL A 113 -3.23 -7.90 3.97
C VAL A 113 -3.47 -6.38 4.04
N VAL A 114 -2.45 -5.59 4.36
CA VAL A 114 -2.55 -4.12 4.34
C VAL A 114 -2.75 -3.62 2.92
N VAL A 115 -1.91 -4.05 1.96
CA VAL A 115 -2.09 -3.73 0.54
C VAL A 115 -3.46 -4.18 0.04
N GLY A 116 -3.86 -5.42 0.34
CA GLY A 116 -5.15 -5.97 -0.05
C GLY A 116 -6.32 -5.15 0.50
N SER A 117 -6.23 -4.69 1.74
CA SER A 117 -7.26 -3.84 2.35
C SER A 117 -7.37 -2.47 1.67
N ILE A 118 -6.25 -1.82 1.32
CA ILE A 118 -6.22 -0.55 0.60
C ILE A 118 -6.79 -0.73 -0.81
N VAL A 119 -6.36 -1.78 -1.51
CA VAL A 119 -6.73 -2.06 -2.91
C VAL A 119 -8.19 -2.46 -3.04
N LYS A 120 -8.67 -3.38 -2.22
CA LYS A 120 -10.01 -3.97 -2.31
C LYS A 120 -11.03 -3.32 -1.36
N GLY A 121 -10.54 -2.49 -0.41
CA GLY A 121 -11.35 -1.87 0.63
C GLY A 121 -11.40 -2.66 1.93
N PHE A 122 -11.07 -3.93 1.89
CA PHE A 122 -10.93 -4.85 3.04
C PHE A 122 -10.20 -6.12 2.60
N ASP A 123 -9.51 -6.75 3.53
CA ASP A 123 -8.90 -8.06 3.33
C ASP A 123 -8.92 -8.87 4.62
N PHE A 124 -8.49 -10.13 4.59
CA PHE A 124 -8.57 -11.04 5.72
C PHE A 124 -7.24 -11.69 6.04
N PHE A 125 -6.98 -11.89 7.32
CA PHE A 125 -6.12 -12.96 7.81
C PHE A 125 -6.95 -14.15 8.24
N TYR A 126 -6.41 -15.36 8.06
CA TYR A 126 -6.86 -16.52 8.80
C TYR A 126 -5.71 -17.12 9.59
N ALA A 127 -6.04 -17.57 10.81
CA ALA A 127 -5.07 -18.20 11.68
C ALA A 127 -5.05 -19.72 11.44
N TYR A 128 -3.85 -20.29 11.45
CA TYR A 128 -3.60 -21.72 11.36
C TYR A 128 -2.44 -22.12 12.25
N LYS A 129 -2.25 -23.42 12.48
CA LYS A 129 -1.06 -23.93 13.17
C LYS A 129 0.02 -24.29 12.16
N ASN A 130 1.21 -23.73 12.34
CA ASN A 130 2.37 -24.04 11.51
C ASN A 130 2.97 -25.43 11.90
N SER A 131 4.05 -25.83 11.23
CA SER A 131 4.72 -27.11 11.50
C SER A 131 5.32 -27.24 12.89
N LYS A 132 5.52 -26.14 13.61
CA LYS A 132 5.99 -26.10 15.01
C LYS A 132 4.84 -26.11 16.02
N GLY A 133 3.59 -26.14 15.57
CA GLY A 133 2.40 -26.07 16.41
C GLY A 133 2.04 -24.66 16.88
N MET A 134 2.76 -23.63 16.44
CA MET A 134 2.50 -22.23 16.80
C MET A 134 1.41 -21.63 15.92
N THR A 135 0.60 -20.75 16.50
CA THR A 135 -0.37 -19.96 15.74
C THR A 135 0.36 -19.03 14.76
N SER A 136 0.03 -19.15 13.50
CA SER A 136 0.54 -18.35 12.40
C SER A 136 -0.61 -17.82 11.58
N PHE A 137 -0.35 -16.78 10.81
CA PHE A 137 -1.37 -16.07 10.03
C PHE A 137 -1.03 -16.08 8.55
N GLN A 138 -2.04 -16.17 7.71
CA GLN A 138 -1.90 -16.08 6.27
C GLN A 138 -3.01 -15.19 5.70
N CYS A 139 -2.68 -14.42 4.66
CA CYS A 139 -3.65 -13.59 3.95
C CYS A 139 -4.66 -14.47 3.18
N ALA A 140 -5.94 -14.19 3.37
CA ALA A 140 -7.03 -14.78 2.61
C ALA A 140 -7.68 -13.70 1.74
N ASP A 141 -7.60 -13.87 0.42
CA ASP A 141 -8.14 -12.89 -0.52
C ASP A 141 -9.62 -12.64 -0.26
N SER A 142 -9.94 -11.39 0.08
CA SER A 142 -11.31 -10.97 0.36
C SER A 142 -12.28 -11.24 -0.80
N LEU A 143 -11.80 -11.38 -2.05
CA LEU A 143 -12.64 -11.77 -3.17
C LEU A 143 -13.14 -13.21 -3.08
N GLY A 144 -12.46 -14.05 -2.29
CA GLY A 144 -12.81 -15.44 -2.02
C GLY A 144 -13.43 -15.71 -0.64
N VAL A 145 -13.54 -14.70 0.23
CA VAL A 145 -14.08 -14.85 1.59
C VAL A 145 -15.49 -14.27 1.67
N VAL A 146 -16.45 -15.03 2.14
CA VAL A 146 -17.85 -14.64 2.36
C VAL A 146 -18.18 -14.75 3.84
N GLU A 147 -18.52 -13.63 4.47
CA GLU A 147 -19.01 -13.60 5.84
C GLU A 147 -20.52 -13.87 5.85
N VAL A 148 -20.94 -14.94 6.51
CA VAL A 148 -22.34 -15.28 6.73
C VAL A 148 -22.73 -14.78 8.12
N ARG A 149 -23.66 -13.84 8.18
CA ARG A 149 -24.14 -13.19 9.41
C ARG A 149 -25.65 -13.34 9.51
N GLU A 150 -26.16 -13.39 10.71
CA GLU A 150 -27.60 -13.39 10.94
C GLU A 150 -28.19 -12.02 10.58
N ASN A 151 -27.48 -10.94 10.94
CA ASN A 151 -27.82 -9.55 10.63
C ASN A 151 -26.60 -8.77 10.18
N GLU A 152 -26.78 -7.78 9.32
CA GLU A 152 -25.68 -6.90 8.86
C GLU A 152 -25.05 -6.06 9.99
N THR A 153 -25.78 -5.84 11.08
CA THR A 153 -25.35 -5.04 12.23
C THR A 153 -24.54 -5.86 13.25
N ASP A 154 -24.53 -7.19 13.13
CA ASP A 154 -23.81 -8.05 14.07
C ASP A 154 -22.31 -8.00 13.83
N ASP A 155 -21.52 -7.87 14.90
CA ASP A 155 -20.06 -7.89 14.82
C ASP A 155 -19.49 -9.31 14.59
N GLY A 156 -20.30 -10.36 14.84
CA GLY A 156 -19.93 -11.77 14.68
C GLY A 156 -20.35 -12.36 13.34
N CYS A 157 -19.64 -13.39 12.90
CA CYS A 157 -20.05 -14.25 11.80
C CYS A 157 -20.52 -15.59 12.35
N GLU A 158 -21.62 -16.10 11.80
CA GLU A 158 -22.08 -17.45 12.10
C GLU A 158 -21.23 -18.49 11.36
N TYR A 159 -20.90 -18.17 10.10
CA TYR A 159 -19.96 -18.93 9.29
C TYR A 159 -19.10 -17.98 8.44
N VAL A 160 -17.92 -18.47 8.06
CA VAL A 160 -17.12 -17.89 6.97
C VAL A 160 -16.96 -18.94 5.89
N ILE A 161 -17.30 -18.57 4.64
CA ILE A 161 -17.07 -19.42 3.47
C ILE A 161 -15.82 -18.86 2.78
N PHE A 162 -14.77 -19.67 2.70
CA PHE A 162 -13.56 -19.35 1.95
C PHE A 162 -13.47 -20.24 0.70
N TYR A 163 -13.42 -19.64 -0.48
CA TYR A 163 -13.31 -20.36 -1.73
C TYR A 163 -12.16 -19.83 -2.57
N TYR A 164 -11.41 -20.74 -3.15
CA TYR A 164 -10.24 -20.44 -3.97
C TYR A 164 -10.05 -21.49 -5.05
N ILE A 165 -9.31 -21.11 -6.10
CA ILE A 165 -8.97 -22.00 -7.20
C ILE A 165 -7.68 -22.74 -6.83
N ASP A 166 -7.72 -24.08 -6.91
CA ASP A 166 -6.58 -24.95 -6.68
C ASP A 166 -6.31 -25.82 -7.92
N ARG A 167 -5.09 -26.31 -8.02
CA ARG A 167 -4.67 -27.21 -9.10
C ARG A 167 -4.39 -28.57 -8.51
N ILE A 168 -5.12 -29.57 -8.99
CA ILE A 168 -4.99 -30.94 -8.49
C ILE A 168 -4.56 -31.91 -9.56
N GLY A 169 -3.86 -32.97 -9.10
CA GLY A 169 -3.40 -34.07 -9.94
C GLY A 169 -2.25 -33.73 -10.88
N LYS A 170 -1.76 -34.75 -11.58
CA LYS A 170 -0.67 -34.59 -12.56
C LYS A 170 -1.08 -33.77 -13.77
N ASP A 171 -2.36 -33.76 -14.08
CA ASP A 171 -2.93 -33.01 -15.22
C ASP A 171 -3.23 -31.54 -14.86
N MET A 172 -2.86 -31.09 -13.66
CA MET A 172 -3.05 -29.71 -13.20
C MET A 172 -4.49 -29.19 -13.38
N GLN A 173 -5.48 -30.04 -13.15
CA GLN A 173 -6.89 -29.67 -13.27
C GLN A 173 -7.25 -28.60 -12.27
N LEU A 174 -7.89 -27.53 -12.76
CA LEU A 174 -8.39 -26.45 -11.91
C LEU A 174 -9.69 -26.89 -11.24
N ILE A 175 -9.72 -26.81 -9.93
CA ILE A 175 -10.92 -27.00 -9.12
C ILE A 175 -11.13 -25.80 -8.21
N THR A 176 -12.35 -25.52 -7.83
CA THR A 176 -12.63 -24.57 -6.75
C THR A 176 -12.78 -25.34 -5.45
N ARG A 177 -11.91 -25.07 -4.48
CA ARG A 177 -12.08 -25.52 -3.10
C ARG A 177 -12.99 -24.56 -2.38
N ILE A 178 -13.86 -25.09 -1.56
CA ILE A 178 -14.80 -24.32 -0.73
C ILE A 178 -14.69 -24.85 0.69
N GLU A 179 -14.35 -23.99 1.60
CA GLU A 179 -14.21 -24.28 3.04
C GLU A 179 -15.26 -23.50 3.79
N VAL A 180 -16.06 -24.19 4.57
CA VAL A 180 -17.08 -23.58 5.45
C VAL A 180 -16.61 -23.66 6.87
N TRP A 181 -16.24 -22.53 7.43
CA TRP A 181 -15.68 -22.36 8.76
C TRP A 181 -16.78 -21.95 9.74
N GLY A 182 -17.03 -22.79 10.75
CA GLY A 182 -17.86 -22.48 11.91
C GLY A 182 -16.98 -22.15 13.13
N ALA A 183 -17.59 -22.03 14.29
CA ALA A 183 -16.87 -21.67 15.52
C ALA A 183 -15.79 -22.71 15.92
N ASN A 184 -16.06 -24.01 15.73
CA ASN A 184 -15.20 -25.10 16.21
C ASN A 184 -14.75 -26.06 15.11
N ASN A 185 -15.31 -25.96 13.90
CA ASN A 185 -15.00 -26.91 12.83
C ASN A 185 -15.07 -26.28 11.45
N THR A 186 -14.42 -26.96 10.50
CA THR A 186 -14.41 -26.62 9.09
C THR A 186 -14.93 -27.78 8.27
N THR A 187 -15.82 -27.51 7.32
CA THR A 187 -16.31 -28.47 6.33
C THR A 187 -15.74 -28.14 4.95
N PHE A 188 -15.19 -29.14 4.29
CA PHE A 188 -14.48 -28.99 3.02
C PHE A 188 -15.33 -29.53 1.87
N TYR A 189 -15.46 -28.72 0.82
CA TYR A 189 -16.15 -29.05 -0.42
C TYR A 189 -15.25 -28.77 -1.62
N ILE A 190 -15.59 -29.43 -2.73
CA ILE A 190 -14.97 -29.22 -4.04
C ILE A 190 -16.09 -28.87 -5.03
N GLN A 191 -15.86 -27.84 -5.85
CA GLN A 191 -16.68 -27.55 -6.99
C GLN A 191 -15.97 -28.03 -8.26
N ASP A 192 -16.61 -28.94 -8.99
CA ASP A 192 -16.10 -29.47 -10.26
C ASP A 192 -16.24 -28.49 -11.42
N SER A 193 -15.70 -28.83 -12.57
CA SER A 193 -15.78 -28.06 -13.82
C SER A 193 -17.21 -27.78 -14.30
N ASN A 194 -18.17 -28.61 -13.88
CA ASN A 194 -19.59 -28.46 -14.21
C ASN A 194 -20.33 -27.55 -13.18
N GLY A 195 -19.61 -27.02 -12.22
CA GLY A 195 -20.19 -26.17 -11.17
C GLY A 195 -20.92 -26.92 -10.06
N LYS A 196 -20.81 -28.27 -10.01
CA LYS A 196 -21.42 -29.08 -8.96
C LYS A 196 -20.55 -29.08 -7.71
N ILE A 197 -21.12 -28.68 -6.59
CA ILE A 197 -20.47 -28.70 -5.28
C ILE A 197 -20.71 -30.07 -4.63
N VAL A 198 -19.63 -30.71 -4.20
CA VAL A 198 -19.64 -32.00 -3.50
C VAL A 198 -18.69 -31.98 -2.31
N LEU A 199 -18.94 -32.82 -1.33
CA LEU A 199 -18.06 -32.96 -0.17
C LEU A 199 -16.67 -33.44 -0.61
N ASP A 200 -15.60 -32.81 -0.10
CA ASP A 200 -14.22 -33.24 -0.42
C ASP A 200 -13.93 -34.60 0.22
N LYS A 201 -13.90 -35.65 -0.60
CA LYS A 201 -13.60 -37.03 -0.18
C LYS A 201 -12.10 -37.29 0.03
N GLN A 202 -11.22 -36.37 -0.36
CA GLN A 202 -9.78 -36.51 -0.14
C GLN A 202 -9.40 -36.21 1.32
N LYS A 203 -10.25 -35.45 2.03
CA LYS A 203 -10.09 -35.22 3.47
C LYS A 203 -10.60 -36.41 4.24
N LYS A 204 -9.71 -37.17 4.93
CA LYS A 204 -10.06 -38.37 5.71
C LYS A 204 -11.13 -38.09 6.77
N VAL A 205 -11.09 -36.91 7.40
CA VAL A 205 -12.08 -36.41 8.37
C VAL A 205 -12.71 -35.16 7.79
N ASN A 206 -14.03 -35.16 7.62
CA ASN A 206 -14.79 -34.02 7.08
C ASN A 206 -16.27 -34.09 7.52
N PRO A 207 -16.78 -33.15 8.36
CA PRO A 207 -16.08 -31.99 8.92
C PRO A 207 -15.02 -32.36 9.95
N ARG A 208 -14.07 -31.44 10.19
CA ARG A 208 -13.03 -31.61 11.21
C ARG A 208 -12.85 -30.34 12.04
N PRO A 209 -12.32 -30.42 13.28
CA PRO A 209 -11.86 -29.24 14.02
C PRO A 209 -10.82 -28.44 13.23
N HIS A 210 -10.63 -27.17 13.61
CA HIS A 210 -9.73 -26.24 12.90
C HIS A 210 -8.29 -26.75 12.85
N ILE A 211 -7.84 -27.37 13.93
CA ILE A 211 -6.47 -27.80 14.15
C ILE A 211 -6.41 -29.30 14.09
N LEU A 212 -5.45 -29.83 13.32
CA LEU A 212 -5.18 -31.25 13.19
C LEU A 212 -3.68 -31.45 13.40
N TYR A 213 -3.29 -32.16 14.44
CA TYR A 213 -1.94 -32.65 14.63
C TYR A 213 -1.87 -34.13 14.25
N THR A 214 -0.95 -34.47 13.37
CA THR A 214 -0.60 -35.85 13.05
C THR A 214 0.84 -36.08 13.42
N GLN A 215 1.13 -37.13 14.19
CA GLN A 215 2.49 -37.58 14.48
C GLN A 215 2.78 -38.81 13.63
N ASP A 216 3.83 -38.77 12.81
CA ASP A 216 4.31 -39.93 12.06
C ASP A 216 4.98 -40.90 13.04
N GLY A 217 4.49 -42.17 13.07
CA GLY A 217 5.16 -43.24 13.77
C GLY A 217 4.31 -44.05 14.74
N ASP A 218 3.40 -43.47 15.46
CA ASP A 218 2.26 -44.10 16.14
C ASP A 218 1.05 -43.24 15.82
N GLU A 219 -0.05 -43.82 15.32
CA GLU A 219 -1.23 -43.10 14.80
C GLU A 219 -1.89 -42.22 15.90
N TYR A 220 -1.20 -41.16 16.27
CA TYR A 220 -1.72 -40.19 17.20
C TYR A 220 -2.26 -38.99 16.43
N THR A 221 -3.56 -38.90 16.28
CA THR A 221 -4.24 -37.75 15.69
C THR A 221 -4.91 -36.96 16.81
N TYR A 222 -4.40 -35.77 17.06
CA TYR A 222 -5.00 -34.84 18.02
C TYR A 222 -5.78 -33.76 17.27
N PHE A 223 -6.99 -33.47 17.76
CA PHE A 223 -7.86 -32.43 17.20
C PHE A 223 -8.06 -31.32 18.23
N ASP A 224 -7.98 -30.08 17.77
CA ASP A 224 -8.23 -28.90 18.59
C ASP A 224 -8.89 -27.81 17.75
N ASP A 225 -9.35 -26.73 18.36
CA ASP A 225 -9.95 -25.59 17.67
C ASP A 225 -9.55 -24.25 18.33
N PHE A 226 -9.78 -23.17 17.60
CA PHE A 226 -9.53 -21.81 18.10
C PHE A 226 -10.63 -21.29 19.05
N GLY A 227 -11.74 -22.01 19.23
CA GLY A 227 -12.93 -21.57 19.97
C GLY A 227 -13.70 -20.44 19.29
N GLN A 228 -13.27 -20.03 18.09
CA GLN A 228 -13.89 -18.99 17.27
C GLN A 228 -13.51 -19.18 15.81
N ILE A 229 -14.22 -18.53 14.90
CA ILE A 229 -13.85 -18.53 13.48
C ILE A 229 -12.51 -17.79 13.32
N PRO A 230 -11.45 -18.45 12.83
CA PRO A 230 -10.09 -17.87 12.81
C PRO A 230 -9.85 -16.92 11.63
N PHE A 231 -10.89 -16.21 11.17
CA PHE A 231 -10.79 -15.19 10.11
C PHE A 231 -10.91 -13.79 10.72
N ILE A 232 -9.93 -12.95 10.47
CA ILE A 232 -9.85 -11.60 11.01
C ILE A 232 -9.80 -10.62 9.86
N ARG A 233 -10.79 -9.74 9.78
CA ARG A 233 -10.92 -8.76 8.70
C ARG A 233 -10.19 -7.47 9.04
N LEU A 234 -9.39 -6.97 8.09
CA LEU A 234 -8.83 -5.63 8.07
C LEU A 234 -9.60 -4.77 7.07
N ASP A 235 -10.23 -3.71 7.56
CA ASP A 235 -10.98 -2.75 6.76
C ASP A 235 -10.10 -1.53 6.44
N ASN A 236 -10.04 -1.10 5.19
CA ASN A 236 -9.40 0.15 4.80
C ASN A 236 -10.08 1.37 5.46
N ASN A 237 -11.40 1.34 5.52
CA ASN A 237 -12.22 2.36 6.17
C ASN A 237 -13.57 1.79 6.60
N LYS A 238 -14.35 2.55 7.39
CA LYS A 238 -15.66 2.11 7.89
C LYS A 238 -16.62 1.65 6.78
N LYS A 239 -16.51 2.21 5.56
CA LYS A 239 -17.38 1.86 4.41
C LYS A 239 -16.81 0.73 3.56
N GLN A 240 -15.65 0.18 3.90
CA GLN A 240 -14.95 -0.85 3.14
C GLN A 240 -14.75 -0.49 1.66
N GLN A 241 -14.31 0.74 1.42
CA GLN A 241 -14.09 1.28 0.09
C GLN A 241 -12.61 1.24 -0.25
N SER A 242 -12.32 0.83 -1.48
CA SER A 242 -10.98 0.89 -2.07
C SER A 242 -10.42 2.32 -2.07
N GLY A 243 -9.11 2.46 -1.88
CA GLY A 243 -8.37 3.71 -2.06
C GLY A 243 -8.41 4.25 -3.50
N LEU A 244 -8.80 3.42 -4.47
CA LEU A 244 -9.00 3.82 -5.86
C LEU A 244 -10.15 4.82 -6.03
N LYS A 245 -11.18 4.74 -5.19
CA LYS A 245 -12.45 5.45 -5.41
C LYS A 245 -12.32 6.95 -5.68
N PRO A 246 -11.53 7.73 -4.92
CA PRO A 246 -11.42 9.18 -5.16
C PRO A 246 -10.66 9.56 -6.43
N ILE A 247 -9.86 8.65 -7.00
CA ILE A 247 -8.92 8.95 -8.08
C ILE A 247 -9.20 8.18 -9.38
N LYS A 248 -10.15 7.24 -9.37
CA LYS A 248 -10.42 6.38 -10.54
C LYS A 248 -10.68 7.19 -11.80
N ASP A 249 -11.58 8.16 -11.73
CA ASP A 249 -11.99 8.94 -12.90
C ASP A 249 -10.86 9.80 -13.45
N LEU A 250 -9.95 10.28 -12.58
CA LEU A 250 -8.73 11.00 -12.97
C LEU A 250 -7.72 10.10 -13.68
N ILE A 251 -7.56 8.85 -13.19
CA ILE A 251 -6.69 7.85 -13.84
C ILE A 251 -7.25 7.49 -15.21
N ASP A 252 -8.56 7.32 -15.34
CA ASP A 252 -9.21 7.01 -16.61
C ASP A 252 -9.03 8.15 -17.62
N ASP A 253 -9.16 9.40 -17.18
CA ASP A 253 -8.96 10.57 -18.03
C ASP A 253 -7.49 10.72 -18.45
N TYR A 254 -6.55 10.54 -17.50
CA TYR A 254 -5.13 10.52 -17.81
C TYR A 254 -4.78 9.46 -18.86
N ASP A 255 -5.25 8.23 -18.68
CA ASP A 255 -5.02 7.11 -19.60
C ASP A 255 -5.57 7.44 -21.00
N LEU A 256 -6.79 8.02 -21.05
CA LEU A 256 -7.42 8.42 -22.31
C LEU A 256 -6.64 9.52 -23.02
N MET A 257 -6.16 10.55 -22.30
CA MET A 257 -5.38 11.65 -22.86
C MET A 257 -4.02 11.16 -23.37
N ALA A 258 -3.33 10.32 -22.61
CA ALA A 258 -2.03 9.76 -23.00
C ALA A 258 -2.14 8.85 -24.23
N CYS A 259 -3.12 7.94 -24.24
CA CYS A 259 -3.39 7.08 -25.38
C CYS A 259 -3.83 7.89 -26.62
N GLY A 260 -4.67 8.91 -26.41
CA GLY A 260 -5.10 9.79 -27.50
C GLY A 260 -3.93 10.59 -28.10
N LEU A 261 -2.96 11.03 -27.31
CA LEU A 261 -1.74 11.66 -27.83
C LEU A 261 -0.92 10.66 -28.65
N SER A 262 -0.71 9.44 -28.13
CA SER A 262 0.01 8.38 -28.84
C SER A 262 -0.68 8.00 -30.15
N ASN A 263 -2.00 7.86 -30.16
CA ASN A 263 -2.78 7.56 -31.36
C ASN A 263 -2.65 8.68 -32.41
N ASN A 264 -2.77 9.94 -31.98
CA ASN A 264 -2.64 11.07 -32.90
C ASN A 264 -1.23 11.15 -33.53
N ILE A 265 -0.17 10.94 -32.74
CA ILE A 265 1.20 10.89 -33.26
C ILE A 265 1.35 9.74 -34.27
N GLN A 266 0.78 8.58 -34.00
CA GLN A 266 0.82 7.44 -34.89
C GLN A 266 0.08 7.72 -36.22
N ASP A 267 -1.13 8.29 -36.13
CA ASP A 267 -1.99 8.56 -37.28
C ASP A 267 -1.49 9.73 -38.11
N THR A 268 -0.83 10.74 -37.51
CA THR A 268 -0.25 11.90 -38.23
C THR A 268 1.01 11.58 -39.04
N ASN A 269 1.60 10.40 -38.87
CA ASN A 269 2.64 9.93 -39.79
C ASN A 269 2.10 9.69 -41.20
N GLU A 270 0.77 9.65 -41.41
CA GLU A 270 0.12 9.63 -42.69
C GLU A 270 -0.27 11.06 -43.11
N SER A 271 0.46 11.64 -44.04
CA SER A 271 0.13 12.95 -44.60
C SER A 271 -1.18 12.88 -45.40
N LEU A 272 -2.03 13.89 -45.24
CA LEU A 272 -3.23 14.04 -46.05
C LEU A 272 -2.84 14.73 -47.38
N TYR A 273 -2.99 13.98 -48.46
CA TYR A 273 -2.73 14.50 -49.81
C TYR A 273 -4.04 15.04 -50.40
N VAL A 274 -4.10 16.33 -50.64
CA VAL A 274 -5.20 16.96 -51.35
C VAL A 274 -4.77 17.10 -52.82
N VAL A 275 -5.31 16.22 -53.64
CA VAL A 275 -4.95 16.20 -55.10
C VAL A 275 -6.06 16.87 -55.86
N LYS A 276 -5.71 17.91 -56.65
CA LYS A 276 -6.61 18.63 -57.57
C LYS A 276 -6.23 18.23 -58.99
N GLY A 277 -7.21 18.01 -59.85
CA GLY A 277 -6.97 17.70 -61.29
C GLY A 277 -6.28 16.36 -61.51
N PHE A 278 -6.62 15.32 -60.73
CA PHE A 278 -6.12 13.97 -60.96
C PHE A 278 -6.73 13.40 -62.25
N GLU A 279 -5.88 13.01 -63.19
CA GLU A 279 -6.28 12.45 -64.51
C GLU A 279 -6.34 10.90 -64.52
N GLY A 280 -6.58 10.25 -63.42
CA GLY A 280 -6.69 8.79 -63.32
C GLY A 280 -8.11 8.33 -63.07
N ASP A 281 -8.47 7.19 -63.63
CA ASP A 281 -9.83 6.60 -63.52
C ASP A 281 -10.09 5.91 -62.18
N ASN A 282 -9.05 5.72 -61.30
CA ASN A 282 -9.19 4.89 -60.10
C ASN A 282 -8.46 5.51 -58.90
N LEU A 283 -9.21 5.79 -57.82
CA LEU A 283 -8.68 6.27 -56.53
C LEU A 283 -7.73 5.27 -55.88
N ASP A 284 -7.93 3.96 -56.11
CA ASP A 284 -7.06 2.91 -55.54
C ASP A 284 -5.67 2.98 -56.18
N GLU A 285 -5.57 3.30 -57.50
CA GLU A 285 -4.32 3.51 -58.19
C GLU A 285 -3.59 4.77 -57.68
N LEU A 286 -4.33 5.83 -57.38
CA LEU A 286 -3.79 7.04 -56.74
C LEU A 286 -3.18 6.69 -55.38
N MET A 287 -3.87 5.94 -54.56
CA MET A 287 -3.36 5.52 -53.25
C MET A 287 -2.11 4.64 -53.35
N VAL A 288 -2.05 3.72 -54.32
CA VAL A 288 -0.86 2.90 -54.57
C VAL A 288 0.31 3.77 -55.07
N ASN A 289 0.07 4.74 -55.95
CA ASN A 289 1.07 5.64 -56.42
C ASN A 289 1.64 6.55 -55.30
N ILE A 290 0.80 7.07 -54.42
CA ILE A 290 1.19 7.82 -53.23
C ILE A 290 2.02 6.96 -52.26
N LYS A 291 1.54 5.81 -51.91
CA LYS A 291 2.16 4.96 -50.86
C LYS A 291 3.40 4.20 -51.37
N ALA A 292 3.31 3.60 -52.53
CA ALA A 292 4.36 2.73 -53.06
C ALA A 292 5.36 3.44 -54.00
N LYS A 293 4.88 4.24 -54.93
CA LYS A 293 5.70 4.89 -55.94
C LYS A 293 6.15 6.31 -55.57
N LYS A 294 5.51 6.91 -54.56
CA LYS A 294 5.78 8.26 -54.03
C LYS A 294 5.76 9.37 -55.13
N HIS A 295 4.91 9.20 -56.13
CA HIS A 295 4.66 10.23 -57.13
C HIS A 295 3.17 10.24 -57.53
N ILE A 296 2.71 11.42 -57.92
CA ILE A 296 1.33 11.67 -58.32
C ILE A 296 1.37 12.40 -59.66
N GLY A 297 0.66 11.89 -60.65
CA GLY A 297 0.42 12.61 -61.91
C GLY A 297 -0.80 13.51 -61.74
N VAL A 298 -0.64 14.79 -62.08
CA VAL A 298 -1.73 15.78 -62.12
C VAL A 298 -1.76 16.46 -63.47
N GLY A 299 -2.92 16.93 -63.95
CA GLY A 299 -3.09 17.65 -65.19
C GLY A 299 -2.43 19.05 -65.20
N GLU A 300 -2.45 19.77 -66.33
CA GLU A 300 -1.78 21.07 -66.51
C GLU A 300 -2.18 22.12 -65.45
N ASP A 301 -3.42 22.09 -64.92
CA ASP A 301 -3.91 22.95 -63.84
C ASP A 301 -4.01 22.20 -62.47
N GLY A 302 -3.41 21.03 -62.36
CA GLY A 302 -3.46 20.21 -61.17
C GLY A 302 -2.45 20.63 -60.11
N ASP A 303 -2.79 20.39 -58.85
CA ASP A 303 -1.96 20.70 -57.70
C ASP A 303 -2.06 19.58 -56.66
N VAL A 304 -0.99 19.39 -55.90
CA VAL A 304 -0.94 18.44 -54.76
C VAL A 304 -0.52 19.20 -53.51
N GLU A 305 -1.47 19.43 -52.64
CA GLU A 305 -1.22 20.03 -51.36
C GLU A 305 -1.08 18.95 -50.28
N ILE A 306 0.01 18.95 -49.55
CA ILE A 306 0.21 18.07 -48.40
C ILE A 306 -0.24 18.81 -47.14
N LYS A 307 -1.30 18.32 -46.49
CA LYS A 307 -1.77 18.89 -45.24
C LYS A 307 -1.38 17.99 -44.09
N THR A 308 -0.76 18.57 -43.10
CA THR A 308 -0.53 17.93 -41.80
C THR A 308 -1.59 18.40 -40.81
N VAL A 309 -2.08 17.51 -40.00
CA VAL A 309 -3.02 17.86 -38.92
C VAL A 309 -2.22 18.30 -37.70
N ASP A 310 -2.42 19.52 -37.27
CA ASP A 310 -1.79 20.02 -36.05
C ASP A 310 -2.35 19.28 -34.84
N ILE A 311 -1.46 18.63 -34.06
CA ILE A 311 -1.81 17.97 -32.82
C ILE A 311 -1.66 18.99 -31.69
N PRO A 312 -2.66 19.18 -30.81
CA PRO A 312 -2.56 20.08 -29.66
C PRO A 312 -1.71 19.47 -28.53
N VAL A 313 -0.41 19.25 -28.81
CA VAL A 313 0.52 18.53 -27.91
C VAL A 313 0.65 19.24 -26.58
N GLU A 314 0.85 20.57 -26.57
CA GLU A 314 1.03 21.33 -25.33
C GLU A 314 -0.21 21.34 -24.45
N ALA A 315 -1.40 21.49 -25.04
CA ALA A 315 -2.66 21.44 -24.29
C ALA A 315 -2.86 20.05 -23.64
N ARG A 316 -2.51 18.97 -24.34
CA ARG A 316 -2.58 17.61 -23.80
C ARG A 316 -1.56 17.36 -22.70
N LYS A 317 -0.33 17.80 -22.86
CA LYS A 317 0.71 17.71 -21.82
C LYS A 317 0.28 18.45 -20.55
N THR A 318 -0.16 19.71 -20.68
CA THR A 318 -0.64 20.51 -19.55
C THR A 318 -1.79 19.83 -18.82
N LYS A 319 -2.75 19.24 -19.58
CA LYS A 319 -3.85 18.47 -18.97
C LYS A 319 -3.37 17.24 -18.22
N MET A 320 -2.45 16.47 -18.83
CA MET A 320 -1.89 15.26 -18.20
C MET A 320 -1.07 15.59 -16.94
N GLU A 321 -0.34 16.71 -16.92
CA GLU A 321 0.38 17.20 -15.74
C GLU A 321 -0.61 17.56 -14.62
N ALA A 322 -1.67 18.30 -14.93
CA ALA A 322 -2.72 18.67 -13.98
C ALA A 322 -3.47 17.44 -13.43
N ASP A 323 -3.74 16.43 -14.28
CA ASP A 323 -4.35 15.17 -13.84
C ASP A 323 -3.42 14.38 -12.92
N LYS A 324 -2.13 14.29 -13.27
CA LYS A 324 -1.12 13.65 -12.43
C LYS A 324 -1.05 14.31 -11.05
N GLU A 325 -0.97 15.64 -10.99
CA GLU A 325 -0.97 16.36 -9.71
C GLU A 325 -2.25 16.09 -8.92
N SER A 326 -3.41 16.12 -9.58
CA SER A 326 -4.71 15.83 -8.96
C SER A 326 -4.81 14.40 -8.45
N ILE A 327 -4.25 13.41 -9.16
CA ILE A 327 -4.21 12.00 -8.74
C ILE A 327 -3.44 11.86 -7.43
N PHE A 328 -2.25 12.47 -7.32
CA PHE A 328 -1.47 12.43 -6.08
C PHE A 328 -2.15 13.22 -4.96
N TYR A 329 -2.72 14.38 -5.24
CA TYR A 329 -3.40 15.21 -4.25
C TYR A 329 -4.64 14.52 -3.67
N PHE A 330 -5.57 14.06 -4.52
CA PHE A 330 -6.79 13.38 -4.06
C PHE A 330 -6.53 11.95 -3.57
N GLY A 331 -5.43 11.33 -4.02
CA GLY A 331 -4.94 10.05 -3.52
C GLY A 331 -4.23 10.19 -2.17
N MET A 332 -3.92 11.43 -1.73
CA MET A 332 -3.14 11.73 -0.53
C MET A 332 -1.79 11.00 -0.53
N GLY A 333 -1.13 10.98 -1.67
CA GLY A 333 0.18 10.32 -1.84
C GLY A 333 1.29 11.33 -2.11
N VAL A 334 2.54 10.91 -1.95
CA VAL A 334 3.71 11.76 -2.17
C VAL A 334 4.14 11.73 -3.62
N ASN A 335 4.10 12.88 -4.29
CA ASN A 335 4.68 13.03 -5.63
C ASN A 335 6.17 13.40 -5.51
N THR A 336 7.04 12.41 -5.64
CA THR A 336 8.50 12.60 -5.53
C THR A 336 9.13 13.29 -6.75
N SER A 337 8.41 13.43 -7.88
CA SER A 337 8.97 14.06 -9.09
C SER A 337 9.28 15.55 -8.88
N GLY A 338 8.48 16.28 -8.10
CA GLY A 338 8.74 17.68 -7.77
C GLY A 338 9.86 17.90 -6.76
N LEU A 339 10.16 16.90 -5.92
CA LEU A 339 11.23 16.98 -4.93
C LEU A 339 12.63 16.87 -5.54
N LYS A 340 12.77 16.22 -6.70
CA LYS A 340 14.07 16.04 -7.40
C LYS A 340 14.59 17.33 -8.03
N ASP A 341 13.72 18.25 -8.41
CA ASP A 341 14.07 19.47 -9.12
C ASP A 341 14.42 20.65 -8.20
N THR A 342 14.03 20.57 -6.92
CA THR A 342 14.26 21.63 -5.98
C THR A 342 15.54 21.46 -5.20
N GLY A 343 16.69 21.30 -5.63
CA GLY A 343 18.01 21.24 -4.96
C GLY A 343 18.09 21.55 -3.44
N ALA A 344 16.97 21.74 -2.78
CA ALA A 344 16.78 22.05 -1.38
C ALA A 344 16.04 20.88 -0.69
N THR A 345 16.77 19.87 -0.32
CA THR A 345 16.33 18.85 0.64
C THR A 345 16.29 19.44 2.04
N VAL A 346 15.38 20.36 2.27
CA VAL A 346 15.12 20.83 3.63
C VAL A 346 14.16 19.79 4.24
N SER A 347 14.52 19.23 5.40
CA SER A 347 13.71 18.23 6.13
C SER A 347 12.24 18.65 6.29
N VAL A 348 12.01 19.96 6.45
CA VAL A 348 10.68 20.57 6.52
C VAL A 348 9.88 20.38 5.23
N ALA A 349 10.49 20.52 4.04
CA ALA A 349 9.81 20.33 2.76
C ALA A 349 9.43 18.85 2.57
N VAL A 350 10.31 17.94 2.95
CA VAL A 350 10.03 16.51 2.90
C VAL A 350 8.92 16.15 3.90
N LYS A 351 9.01 16.59 5.16
CA LYS A 351 7.94 16.38 6.17
C LYS A 351 6.59 16.94 5.68
N SER A 352 6.60 18.15 5.07
CA SER A 352 5.39 18.76 4.52
C SER A 352 4.79 17.93 3.36
N ALA A 353 5.64 17.34 2.51
CA ALA A 353 5.18 16.50 1.41
C ALA A 353 4.50 15.20 1.89
N TYR A 354 4.86 14.70 3.07
CA TYR A 354 4.26 13.50 3.67
C TYR A 354 3.03 13.80 4.53
N ALA A 355 2.69 15.07 4.80
CA ALA A 355 1.62 15.42 5.74
C ALA A 355 0.26 14.85 5.38
N ASP A 356 -0.11 14.88 4.09
CA ASP A 356 -1.38 14.32 3.61
C ASP A 356 -1.41 12.80 3.72
N LEU A 357 -0.31 12.14 3.37
CA LEU A 357 -0.17 10.69 3.51
C LEU A 357 -0.22 10.27 4.99
N ASP A 358 0.42 11.03 5.87
CA ASP A 358 0.39 10.80 7.31
C ASP A 358 -1.03 10.90 7.88
N LEU A 359 -1.77 11.93 7.52
CA LEU A 359 -3.18 12.10 7.90
C LEU A 359 -4.05 10.93 7.43
N LYS A 360 -3.82 10.44 6.21
CA LYS A 360 -4.51 9.27 5.65
C LYS A 360 -4.24 8.01 6.46
N CYS A 361 -2.96 7.75 6.75
CA CYS A 361 -2.52 6.60 7.54
C CYS A 361 -3.00 6.65 8.98
N GLU A 362 -3.12 7.84 9.59
CA GLU A 362 -3.70 8.00 10.93
C GLU A 362 -5.18 7.59 10.95
N GLY A 363 -5.92 7.89 9.88
CA GLY A 363 -7.28 7.38 9.70
C GLY A 363 -7.37 5.86 9.64
N PHE A 364 -6.44 5.22 8.94
CA PHE A 364 -6.32 3.77 8.81
C PHE A 364 -5.94 3.10 10.14
N ASN A 365 -5.02 3.68 10.92
CA ASN A 365 -4.52 3.14 12.19
C ASN A 365 -5.65 2.81 13.19
N LYS A 366 -6.77 3.53 13.15
CA LYS A 366 -7.92 3.24 14.03
C LYS A 366 -8.52 1.86 13.81
N GLY A 367 -8.62 1.44 12.55
CA GLY A 367 -9.06 0.09 12.16
C GLY A 367 -7.97 -0.94 12.38
N PHE A 368 -6.73 -0.57 12.04
CA PHE A 368 -5.56 -1.42 12.15
C PHE A 368 -5.28 -1.85 13.59
N LYS A 369 -5.34 -0.94 14.56
CA LYS A 369 -5.24 -1.29 16.00
C LYS A 369 -6.26 -2.34 16.43
N LYS A 370 -7.51 -2.26 15.94
CA LYS A 370 -8.53 -3.28 16.24
C LYS A 370 -8.20 -4.63 15.62
N PHE A 371 -7.67 -4.61 14.43
CA PHE A 371 -7.20 -5.82 13.73
C PHE A 371 -6.05 -6.48 14.49
N LEU A 372 -5.01 -5.72 14.86
CA LEU A 372 -3.87 -6.21 15.64
C LEU A 372 -4.28 -6.79 16.99
N ARG A 373 -5.25 -6.17 17.69
CA ARG A 373 -5.77 -6.71 18.97
C ARG A 373 -6.42 -8.08 18.80
N LYS A 374 -7.16 -8.30 17.70
CA LYS A 374 -7.78 -9.61 17.42
C LYS A 374 -6.74 -10.69 17.10
N LEU A 375 -5.63 -10.32 16.42
CA LEU A 375 -4.50 -11.24 16.23
C LEU A 375 -3.85 -11.59 17.56
N LEU A 376 -3.61 -10.57 18.38
CA LEU A 376 -2.99 -10.71 19.69
C LEU A 376 -3.80 -11.63 20.61
N ASP A 377 -5.14 -11.55 20.60
CA ASP A 377 -5.99 -12.41 21.41
C ASP A 377 -5.78 -13.91 21.15
N LEU A 378 -5.65 -14.29 19.88
CA LEU A 378 -5.39 -15.68 19.50
C LEU A 378 -4.02 -16.16 19.99
N VAL A 379 -3.01 -15.29 19.89
CA VAL A 379 -1.64 -15.61 20.30
C VAL A 379 -1.50 -15.60 21.82
N LEU A 380 -2.08 -14.63 22.53
CA LEU A 380 -2.04 -14.58 23.99
C LEU A 380 -2.73 -15.79 24.63
N LYS A 381 -3.84 -16.25 24.03
CA LYS A 381 -4.50 -17.48 24.50
C LYS A 381 -3.53 -18.66 24.45
N GLU A 382 -2.81 -18.83 23.34
CA GLU A 382 -1.82 -19.89 23.20
C GLU A 382 -0.64 -19.73 24.14
N ILE A 383 -0.06 -18.52 24.27
CA ILE A 383 1.06 -18.23 25.18
C ILE A 383 0.65 -18.58 26.62
N ASN A 384 -0.53 -18.14 27.06
CA ASN A 384 -1.04 -18.41 28.40
C ASN A 384 -1.27 -19.91 28.67
N GLU A 385 -1.74 -20.65 27.65
CA GLU A 385 -1.93 -22.10 27.75
C GLU A 385 -0.60 -22.86 27.80
N VAL A 386 0.39 -22.45 27.01
CA VAL A 386 1.69 -23.12 26.94
C VAL A 386 2.58 -22.77 28.13
N ASP A 387 2.65 -21.50 28.52
CA ASP A 387 3.57 -21.01 29.54
C ASP A 387 2.93 -20.98 30.95
N GLY A 388 1.60 -21.27 31.07
CA GLY A 388 0.88 -21.24 32.31
C GLY A 388 0.72 -19.85 32.92
N THR A 389 0.66 -18.83 32.06
CA THR A 389 0.56 -17.40 32.40
C THR A 389 -0.86 -16.88 32.25
N ALA A 390 -1.08 -15.60 32.56
CA ALA A 390 -2.39 -14.95 32.47
C ALA A 390 -2.25 -13.54 31.85
N TYR A 391 -1.43 -13.40 30.79
CA TYR A 391 -1.24 -12.13 30.08
C TYR A 391 -2.53 -11.68 29.40
N THR A 392 -2.71 -10.38 29.34
CA THR A 392 -3.89 -9.71 28.79
C THR A 392 -3.50 -8.74 27.66
N GLN A 393 -4.48 -8.25 26.91
CA GLN A 393 -4.25 -7.21 25.90
C GLN A 393 -3.68 -5.90 26.48
N GLN A 394 -3.81 -5.66 27.80
CA GLN A 394 -3.33 -4.45 28.47
C GLN A 394 -1.81 -4.48 28.67
N ASP A 395 -1.22 -5.68 28.69
CA ASP A 395 0.22 -5.88 28.84
C ASP A 395 0.99 -5.66 27.54
N VAL A 396 0.27 -5.36 26.42
CA VAL A 396 0.83 -5.18 25.08
C VAL A 396 0.39 -3.84 24.48
N TYR A 397 1.34 -3.08 23.99
CA TYR A 397 1.09 -1.87 23.22
C TYR A 397 1.65 -1.96 21.80
N PHE A 398 1.03 -1.21 20.88
CA PHE A 398 1.43 -1.20 19.47
C PHE A 398 2.16 0.08 19.15
N ASN A 399 3.36 -0.05 18.62
CA ASN A 399 4.06 1.08 18.03
C ASN A 399 3.64 1.23 16.56
N LEU A 400 3.01 2.36 16.25
CA LEU A 400 2.57 2.72 14.91
C LEU A 400 3.23 4.03 14.44
N ASP A 401 4.39 4.34 15.01
CA ASP A 401 5.19 5.46 14.54
C ASP A 401 5.67 5.18 13.12
N ARG A 402 5.72 6.22 12.31
CA ARG A 402 6.05 6.11 10.91
C ARG A 402 7.32 6.86 10.58
N GLU A 403 8.20 6.24 9.82
CA GLU A 403 9.36 6.91 9.29
C GLU A 403 9.11 7.42 7.88
N ILE A 404 9.58 8.63 7.63
CA ILE A 404 9.61 9.17 6.28
C ILE A 404 10.60 8.33 5.47
N ILE A 405 10.12 7.72 4.38
CA ILE A 405 10.93 6.93 3.47
C ILE A 405 11.79 7.90 2.65
N THR A 406 13.01 8.11 3.11
CA THR A 406 14.00 8.99 2.47
C THR A 406 15.22 8.18 2.02
N ASN A 407 15.97 8.72 1.04
CA ASN A 407 17.24 8.10 0.67
C ASN A 407 18.31 8.31 1.78
N GLU A 408 19.43 7.60 1.70
CA GLU A 408 20.48 7.67 2.74
C GLU A 408 21.07 9.09 2.91
N GLN A 409 21.14 9.88 1.84
CA GLN A 409 21.60 11.26 1.92
C GLN A 409 20.60 12.17 2.65
N GLU A 410 19.31 11.99 2.38
CA GLU A 410 18.23 12.71 3.07
C GLU A 410 18.17 12.31 4.54
N LYS A 411 18.31 11.01 4.87
CA LYS A 411 18.43 10.56 6.27
C LYS A 411 19.61 11.18 6.98
N ALA A 412 20.77 11.27 6.32
CA ALA A 412 21.95 11.89 6.90
C ALA A 412 21.73 13.39 7.14
N GLN A 413 21.06 14.11 6.22
CA GLN A 413 20.72 15.51 6.41
C GLN A 413 19.70 15.74 7.52
N ILE A 414 18.67 14.91 7.62
CA ILE A 414 17.68 14.98 8.72
C ILE A 414 18.39 14.80 10.06
N ARG A 415 19.25 13.79 10.21
CA ARG A 415 20.04 13.56 11.43
C ARG A 415 20.96 14.76 11.76
N LEU A 416 21.56 15.37 10.74
CA LEU A 416 22.39 16.58 10.94
C LEU A 416 21.58 17.75 11.48
N ILE A 417 20.39 17.98 10.92
CA ILE A 417 19.50 19.06 11.38
C ILE A 417 18.99 18.79 12.79
N GLU A 418 18.57 17.56 13.09
CA GLU A 418 18.14 17.16 14.44
C GLU A 418 19.27 17.35 15.46
N ALA A 419 20.49 16.99 15.11
CA ALA A 419 21.66 17.20 15.94
C ALA A 419 21.95 18.70 16.15
N GLN A 420 21.79 19.54 15.11
CA GLN A 420 21.94 20.99 15.20
C GLN A 420 20.84 21.63 16.06
N GLU A 421 19.60 21.20 15.93
CA GLU A 421 18.48 21.65 16.76
C GLU A 421 18.72 21.29 18.23
N GLN A 422 19.17 20.08 18.51
CA GLN A 422 19.52 19.65 19.87
C GLN A 422 20.69 20.47 20.44
N GLN A 423 21.74 20.65 19.65
CA GLN A 423 22.88 21.49 20.05
C GLN A 423 22.44 22.93 20.32
N THR A 424 21.58 23.50 19.49
CA THR A 424 21.03 24.85 19.66
C THR A 424 20.21 24.93 20.96
N ARG A 425 19.36 23.93 21.24
CA ARG A 425 18.58 23.84 22.49
C ARG A 425 19.49 23.80 23.71
N ILE A 426 20.51 22.95 23.71
CA ILE A 426 21.50 22.83 24.79
C ILE A 426 22.28 24.15 24.98
N THR A 427 22.77 24.74 23.89
CA THR A 427 23.48 26.01 23.92
C THR A 427 22.62 27.13 24.49
N THR A 428 21.32 27.18 24.14
CA THR A 428 20.37 28.15 24.66
C THR A 428 20.16 27.96 26.16
N ILE A 429 20.02 26.73 26.66
CA ILE A 429 19.90 26.41 28.08
C ILE A 429 21.17 26.88 28.83
N LEU A 430 22.36 26.54 28.31
CA LEU A 430 23.63 26.92 28.91
C LEU A 430 23.83 28.44 28.93
N ASN A 431 23.50 29.17 27.87
CA ASN A 431 23.62 30.62 27.79
C ASN A 431 22.64 31.36 28.73
N THR A 432 21.53 30.73 29.09
CA THR A 432 20.55 31.29 30.04
C THR A 432 20.72 30.77 31.46
N SER A 433 21.68 29.90 31.71
CA SER A 433 21.93 29.23 33.00
C SER A 433 22.10 30.22 34.16
N ALA A 434 22.80 31.35 33.94
CA ALA A 434 23.00 32.39 34.93
C ALA A 434 21.68 33.05 35.41
N GLN A 435 20.59 32.93 34.64
CA GLN A 435 19.28 33.52 34.98
C GLN A 435 18.39 32.53 35.76
N PHE A 436 18.58 31.23 35.57
CA PHE A 436 17.72 30.19 36.14
C PHE A 436 18.33 29.46 37.35
N GLY A 437 19.63 29.62 37.58
CA GLY A 437 20.35 28.86 38.61
C GLY A 437 20.64 27.42 38.21
N ASN A 438 21.58 26.80 38.96
CA ASN A 438 22.16 25.50 38.55
C ASN A 438 21.16 24.34 38.56
N GLU A 439 20.28 24.28 39.55
CA GLU A 439 19.33 23.17 39.69
C GLU A 439 18.35 23.13 38.54
N LEU A 440 17.73 24.28 38.18
CA LEU A 440 16.79 24.36 37.08
C LEU A 440 17.49 24.15 35.73
N THR A 441 18.73 24.64 35.58
CA THR A 441 19.52 24.39 34.36
C THR A 441 19.81 22.90 34.18
N MET A 442 20.14 22.17 35.24
CA MET A 442 20.35 20.73 35.20
C MET A 442 19.06 19.96 34.86
N GLN A 443 17.92 20.37 35.44
CA GLN A 443 16.63 19.83 35.07
C GLN A 443 16.35 19.98 33.56
N MET A 444 16.53 21.19 33.02
CA MET A 444 16.33 21.50 31.61
C MET A 444 17.29 20.71 30.70
N LEU A 445 18.54 20.49 31.15
CA LEU A 445 19.50 19.67 30.41
C LEU A 445 19.10 18.19 30.43
N CYS A 446 18.68 17.64 31.58
CA CYS A 446 18.18 16.27 31.65
C CYS A 446 16.99 16.10 30.74
N GLU A 447 16.01 17.01 30.74
CA GLU A 447 14.87 17.01 29.85
C GLU A 447 15.29 17.12 28.37
N ALA A 448 16.33 17.88 28.04
CA ALA A 448 16.83 17.97 26.66
C ALA A 448 17.51 16.70 26.18
N TYR A 449 18.01 15.83 27.06
CA TYR A 449 18.60 14.53 26.77
C TYR A 449 17.67 13.34 27.06
N ASP A 450 16.38 13.57 27.33
CA ASP A 450 15.39 12.55 27.74
C ASP A 450 15.85 11.71 28.95
N LEU A 451 16.50 12.35 29.91
CA LEU A 451 17.00 11.73 31.13
C LEU A 451 16.14 12.17 32.33
N ASP A 452 15.90 11.25 33.26
CA ASP A 452 15.19 11.55 34.49
C ASP A 452 16.11 12.29 35.48
N TYR A 453 15.76 13.53 35.81
CA TYR A 453 16.52 14.34 36.75
C TYR A 453 16.52 13.75 38.16
N ASP A 454 15.40 13.19 38.63
CA ASP A 454 15.29 12.64 39.97
C ASP A 454 16.16 11.42 40.21
N GLU A 455 16.43 10.64 39.16
CA GLU A 455 17.36 9.50 39.21
C GLU A 455 18.84 9.93 39.15
N LEU A 456 19.12 11.11 38.61
CA LEU A 456 20.50 11.57 38.35
C LEU A 456 20.99 12.65 39.33
N LYS A 457 20.10 13.32 40.02
CA LYS A 457 20.43 14.46 40.94
C LYS A 457 21.52 14.13 41.94
N ASP A 458 21.55 12.91 42.50
CA ASP A 458 22.54 12.49 43.49
C ASP A 458 23.90 12.09 42.87
N LYS A 459 23.97 12.00 41.54
CA LYS A 459 25.18 11.66 40.79
C LYS A 459 25.92 12.90 40.25
N PHE A 460 25.30 14.06 40.31
CA PHE A 460 25.97 15.29 39.89
C PHE A 460 27.05 15.71 40.92
N PRO A 461 28.19 16.23 40.45
CA PRO A 461 29.24 16.66 41.36
C PRO A 461 28.73 17.79 42.28
N GLU A 462 29.02 17.66 43.60
CA GLU A 462 28.76 18.74 44.56
C GLU A 462 29.58 19.98 44.12
N GLN A 463 28.96 21.13 44.04
CA GLN A 463 29.64 22.36 43.70
C GLN A 463 30.31 22.94 44.95
N ASP A 464 31.65 23.03 44.94
CA ASP A 464 32.42 23.79 45.90
C ASP A 464 32.05 25.30 45.75
N GLU A 465 31.68 25.94 46.81
CA GLU A 465 31.30 27.38 46.88
C GLU A 465 32.43 28.36 46.45
N GLY A 466 33.52 27.89 45.87
CA GLY A 466 34.69 28.68 45.47
C GLY A 466 35.28 28.31 44.09
N GLY A 467 34.68 27.38 43.35
CA GLY A 467 35.15 26.99 42.02
C GLY A 467 34.57 27.85 40.90
N GLU A 468 35.35 28.05 39.83
CA GLU A 468 34.82 28.67 38.61
C GLU A 468 33.64 27.85 38.08
N ASP A 469 32.53 28.54 37.82
CA ASP A 469 31.29 27.96 37.31
C ASP A 469 31.59 27.10 36.04
N PRO A 470 31.40 25.80 36.10
CA PRO A 470 31.72 24.91 34.97
C PRO A 470 31.03 25.30 33.67
N PHE A 471 29.88 25.99 33.75
CA PHE A 471 29.16 26.48 32.58
C PHE A 471 29.76 27.75 31.98
N LYS A 472 30.55 28.53 32.75
CA LYS A 472 31.30 29.69 32.24
C LYS A 472 32.56 29.28 31.47
N VAL A 473 33.21 28.20 31.87
CA VAL A 473 34.37 27.66 31.16
C VAL A 473 33.99 27.20 29.77
N GLN A 474 32.83 26.53 29.61
CA GLN A 474 32.34 26.07 28.33
C GLN A 474 31.94 27.21 27.39
N SER A 475 31.33 28.30 27.94
CA SER A 475 30.99 29.48 27.14
C SER A 475 32.23 30.25 26.66
N ALA A 476 33.30 30.25 27.44
CA ALA A 476 34.58 30.86 27.07
C ALA A 476 35.32 30.00 25.98
N LEU A 477 35.24 28.69 26.05
CA LEU A 477 35.79 27.79 25.02
C LEU A 477 35.05 27.92 23.68
N ASN A 478 33.72 28.03 23.70
CA ASN A 478 32.90 28.24 22.47
C ASN A 478 33.11 29.66 21.87
N ALA A 479 33.49 30.66 22.63
CA ALA A 479 33.79 32.00 22.14
C ALA A 479 35.16 32.07 21.42
N VAL A 480 36.10 31.18 21.76
CA VAL A 480 37.42 31.09 21.11
C VAL A 480 37.36 30.37 19.76
N GLU A 481 36.38 29.45 19.55
CA GLU A 481 36.21 28.76 18.28
C GLU A 481 35.49 29.59 17.19
N THR A 482 34.96 30.78 17.51
CA THR A 482 34.28 31.67 16.55
C THR A 482 35.17 32.78 15.99
N GLU A 483 36.44 32.91 16.39
CA GLU A 483 37.39 33.81 15.71
C GLU A 483 37.88 33.16 14.39
N GLU A 484 37.30 33.56 13.28
CA GLU A 484 37.82 33.29 11.94
C GLU A 484 39.27 33.81 11.83
N PRO A 485 40.18 33.07 11.21
CA PRO A 485 41.53 33.60 10.93
C PRO A 485 41.40 34.71 9.90
N ASP A 486 41.78 35.90 10.35
CA ASP A 486 41.85 37.13 9.56
C ASP A 486 42.66 36.92 8.27
N GLY A 487 42.03 37.25 7.17
CA GLY A 487 42.61 37.14 5.85
C GLY A 487 43.75 38.15 5.65
N GLY A 488 44.92 37.65 5.41
CA GLY A 488 46.06 38.47 5.03
C GLY A 488 46.95 37.79 4.03
N GLY A 489 47.02 38.35 2.84
CA GLY A 489 48.16 38.13 1.96
C GLY A 489 47.86 37.82 0.49
N VAL A 490 47.56 38.87 -0.26
CA VAL A 490 47.79 38.93 -1.71
C VAL A 490 49.31 39.04 -1.88
N ILE A 491 49.93 38.10 -2.63
CA ILE A 491 51.17 38.33 -3.36
C ILE A 491 51.08 37.59 -4.73
N GLU A 492 51.11 38.41 -5.81
CA GLU A 492 51.47 38.19 -7.21
C GLU A 492 51.08 36.90 -7.95
#